data_e721d078faf13e709e1e3916b03dcc1e
#
_entry.id   e721d078faf13e709e1e3916b03dcc1e
#
_cell.length_a   1.000
_cell.length_b   1.000
_cell.length_c   1.000
_cell.angle_alpha   90.00
_cell.angle_beta   90.00
_cell.angle_gamma   90.00
#
_symmetry.space_group_name_H-M   'P 1'
#
loop_
_entity.id
_entity.type
_entity.pdbx_description
1 polymer ?
#
loop_
_entity_poly.entity_id
_entity_poly.type
_entity_poly.pdbx_seq_one_letter_code
_entity_poly.pdbx_strand_id
1 'polypeptide(L)'
;MEATSATVAVSLGVLLIGAPIAATGGETPKNGGILNYVIPADAPPSFDAHRETTFATIHSAAPFYSVLIRVDPNNPSSTTDFVCDLCTAIPQPAYGGTTYTFKIRSGVKFHDGSPLTAADVAASWEHIVHPPEGVLSPRELHYVMVDTIDAPDPTTVVFHLKFATSAFLPALADPYSWIYKKATLDHDPRWYEKNILGSGPFKFVEYQVGQWIKGAKNPDYYDKGLPHLAGFTGIYADKQAVRVDAIRADRAAIEFRGFPPSVRDELVSALGDKIAVQTSDWNCGSFIEPNHKKKPFDDARVRRALTLAIDRWHGTAALAKIANVRTVGSVIFPGDPLAPSNEQLHEVAGFWSDIEKSRTEAKRLLKEAGAENLTFELLNRDVDQPYKYVGIWITDEWSKIGVKVTQKILPSGPWVAAERAGDFAVVLQANCHSVVNPLIDVQPYLSSSISKQNYGNYEDPKQQEIFDKALHETDPAQQKQLMFQFAKHVMDIEAHKLVLPWWYRIVPYRSYVKGWKISSSHYLNQDLANIWLDK
;
A
#
# COMPACT_ATOMS: atom_id res chain seq x y z
N MET A 1 -56.01 -49.97 48.92
CA MET A 1 -56.21 -48.63 49.50
C MET A 1 -55.04 -47.83 49.04
N GLU A 2 -55.21 -47.19 47.89
CA GLU A 2 -54.18 -46.40 47.21
C GLU A 2 -54.29 -44.93 47.66
N ALA A 3 -53.17 -44.35 48.03
CA ALA A 3 -53.08 -42.94 48.37
C ALA A 3 -52.36 -42.20 47.25
N THR A 4 -53.10 -41.40 46.50
CA THR A 4 -52.63 -40.54 45.45
C THR A 4 -52.01 -39.26 46.04
N SER A 5 -50.73 -39.02 45.78
CA SER A 5 -50.04 -37.75 46.09
C SER A 5 -50.10 -36.81 44.89
N ALA A 6 -50.72 -35.65 45.09
CA ALA A 6 -50.73 -34.57 44.12
C ALA A 6 -49.52 -33.67 44.31
N THR A 7 -48.70 -33.53 43.25
CA THR A 7 -47.55 -32.61 43.21
C THR A 7 -48.01 -31.29 42.62
N VAL A 8 -47.89 -30.20 43.40
CA VAL A 8 -48.15 -28.82 42.94
C VAL A 8 -46.83 -28.28 42.36
N ALA A 9 -46.81 -28.00 41.05
CA ALA A 9 -45.69 -27.31 40.41
C ALA A 9 -45.89 -25.80 40.52
N VAL A 10 -44.97 -25.13 41.24
CA VAL A 10 -44.90 -23.67 41.30
C VAL A 10 -43.94 -23.22 40.20
N SER A 11 -44.47 -22.58 39.16
CA SER A 11 -43.70 -21.94 38.10
C SER A 11 -43.26 -20.54 38.54
N LEU A 12 -41.94 -20.38 38.82
CA LEU A 12 -41.31 -19.06 38.98
C LEU A 12 -41.14 -18.45 37.57
N GLY A 13 -41.93 -17.44 37.26
CA GLY A 13 -41.72 -16.60 36.10
C GLY A 13 -40.57 -15.62 36.35
N VAL A 14 -39.44 -15.81 35.70
CA VAL A 14 -38.36 -14.82 35.65
C VAL A 14 -38.72 -13.73 34.65
N LEU A 15 -39.07 -12.55 35.16
CA LEU A 15 -39.17 -11.34 34.33
C LEU A 15 -37.72 -10.90 33.97
N LEU A 16 -37.30 -11.19 32.76
CA LEU A 16 -36.12 -10.56 32.16
C LEU A 16 -36.49 -9.10 31.79
N ILE A 17 -36.11 -8.17 32.68
CA ILE A 17 -36.13 -6.74 32.33
C ILE A 17 -34.94 -6.54 31.36
N GLY A 18 -35.26 -6.53 30.05
CA GLY A 18 -34.33 -6.11 29.01
C GLY A 18 -33.98 -4.64 29.19
N ALA A 19 -32.78 -4.33 29.70
CA ALA A 19 -32.25 -2.98 29.59
C ALA A 19 -32.14 -2.63 28.09
N PRO A 20 -32.61 -1.45 27.66
CA PRO A 20 -32.40 -1.02 26.28
C PRO A 20 -30.88 -0.94 26.05
N ILE A 21 -30.37 -1.76 25.12
CA ILE A 21 -29.06 -1.55 24.53
C ILE A 21 -29.15 -0.16 23.89
N ALA A 22 -28.51 0.83 24.50
CA ALA A 22 -28.30 2.11 23.87
C ALA A 22 -27.58 1.85 22.55
N ALA A 23 -28.30 1.96 21.44
CA ALA A 23 -27.70 2.06 20.13
C ALA A 23 -26.68 3.19 20.24
N THR A 24 -25.39 2.90 20.08
CA THR A 24 -24.35 3.91 19.94
C THR A 24 -24.74 4.67 18.67
N GLY A 25 -25.43 5.81 18.84
CA GLY A 25 -25.83 6.69 17.75
C GLY A 25 -24.57 7.08 17.01
N GLY A 26 -24.40 6.60 15.77
CA GLY A 26 -23.33 7.03 14.90
C GLY A 26 -23.38 8.55 14.79
N GLU A 27 -22.23 9.23 14.91
CA GLU A 27 -22.14 10.68 14.72
C GLU A 27 -22.76 11.04 13.36
N THR A 28 -23.69 12.00 13.33
CA THR A 28 -24.32 12.44 12.08
C THR A 28 -23.37 13.38 11.35
N PRO A 29 -23.00 13.08 10.09
CA PRO A 29 -22.11 13.92 9.31
C PRO A 29 -22.66 15.35 9.15
N LYS A 30 -21.81 16.34 9.40
CA LYS A 30 -22.10 17.76 9.15
C LYS A 30 -21.67 18.13 7.73
N ASN A 31 -22.48 18.93 7.06
CA ASN A 31 -22.16 19.44 5.73
C ASN A 31 -21.52 20.82 5.81
N GLY A 32 -20.52 21.07 4.97
CA GLY A 32 -19.81 22.35 4.89
C GLY A 32 -18.39 22.30 5.44
N GLY A 33 -17.78 23.46 5.57
CA GLY A 33 -16.39 23.60 6.01
C GLY A 33 -15.35 23.27 4.92
N ILE A 34 -14.13 23.76 5.12
CA ILE A 34 -12.96 23.52 4.26
C ILE A 34 -11.97 22.68 5.04
N LEU A 35 -11.59 21.51 4.51
CA LEU A 35 -10.52 20.70 5.08
C LEU A 35 -9.16 21.23 4.59
N ASN A 36 -8.36 21.75 5.52
CA ASN A 36 -6.95 21.99 5.26
C ASN A 36 -6.12 20.78 5.68
N TYR A 37 -5.32 20.23 4.80
CA TYR A 37 -4.42 19.12 5.09
C TYR A 37 -3.02 19.36 4.52
N VAL A 38 -2.02 18.67 5.05
CA VAL A 38 -0.63 18.84 4.60
C VAL A 38 -0.25 17.72 3.65
N ILE A 39 0.42 18.07 2.57
CA ILE A 39 1.03 17.14 1.60
C ILE A 39 2.55 17.20 1.82
N PRO A 40 3.21 16.07 2.21
CA PRO A 40 4.64 16.05 2.53
C PRO A 40 5.53 16.04 1.27
N ALA A 41 5.35 17.02 0.41
CA ALA A 41 6.07 17.22 -0.84
C ALA A 41 6.12 18.71 -1.20
N ASP A 42 6.96 19.09 -2.15
CA ASP A 42 6.99 20.45 -2.72
C ASP A 42 5.90 20.64 -3.79
N ALA A 43 5.70 19.62 -4.63
CA ALA A 43 4.72 19.60 -5.70
C ALA A 43 4.52 18.16 -6.21
N PRO A 44 3.41 17.84 -6.91
CA PRO A 44 3.34 16.62 -7.72
C PRO A 44 4.23 16.77 -8.96
N PRO A 45 4.90 15.70 -9.42
CA PRO A 45 5.67 15.73 -10.67
C PRO A 45 4.77 16.01 -11.88
N SER A 46 3.57 15.45 -11.87
CA SER A 46 2.48 15.72 -12.79
C SER A 46 1.13 15.41 -12.14
N PHE A 47 0.02 15.77 -12.81
CA PHE A 47 -1.33 15.41 -12.35
C PHE A 47 -1.84 14.11 -12.95
N ASP A 48 -1.04 13.42 -13.77
CA ASP A 48 -1.42 12.19 -14.44
C ASP A 48 -1.16 10.95 -13.54
N ALA A 49 -2.21 10.38 -12.99
CA ALA A 49 -2.12 9.18 -12.16
C ALA A 49 -1.65 7.95 -12.95
N HIS A 50 -1.97 7.85 -14.24
CA HIS A 50 -1.56 6.70 -15.06
C HIS A 50 -0.05 6.63 -15.24
N ARG A 51 0.61 7.79 -15.22
CA ARG A 51 2.05 7.94 -15.34
C ARG A 51 2.79 7.89 -13.99
N GLU A 52 2.20 8.45 -12.93
CA GLU A 52 2.92 8.69 -11.68
C GLU A 52 2.78 7.53 -10.69
N THR A 53 3.78 7.41 -9.79
CA THR A 53 3.81 6.42 -8.70
C THR A 53 3.95 7.07 -7.33
N THR A 54 3.84 8.40 -7.26
CA THR A 54 4.10 9.17 -6.05
C THR A 54 2.83 9.60 -5.33
N PHE A 55 2.88 9.56 -3.99
CA PHE A 55 1.82 10.09 -3.15
C PHE A 55 1.54 11.58 -3.39
N ALA A 56 2.53 12.35 -3.86
CA ALA A 56 2.32 13.77 -4.15
C ALA A 56 1.22 13.98 -5.20
N THR A 57 1.13 13.11 -6.22
CA THR A 57 0.04 13.14 -7.22
C THR A 57 -1.29 12.74 -6.59
N ILE A 58 -1.34 11.62 -5.85
CA ILE A 58 -2.59 11.13 -5.22
C ILE A 58 -3.15 12.14 -4.21
N HIS A 59 -2.34 12.59 -3.26
CA HIS A 59 -2.80 13.53 -2.24
C HIS A 59 -3.18 14.91 -2.81
N SER A 60 -2.67 15.24 -3.99
CA SER A 60 -3.03 16.48 -4.69
C SER A 60 -4.33 16.36 -5.46
N ALA A 61 -4.51 15.28 -6.23
CA ALA A 61 -5.49 15.28 -7.30
C ALA A 61 -6.56 14.18 -7.20
N ALA A 62 -6.42 13.18 -6.34
CA ALA A 62 -7.44 12.13 -6.16
C ALA A 62 -8.86 12.68 -5.90
N PRO A 63 -9.06 13.79 -5.15
CA PRO A 63 -10.40 14.31 -4.92
C PRO A 63 -11.16 14.78 -6.16
N PHE A 64 -10.45 14.96 -7.29
CA PHE A 64 -11.05 15.39 -8.55
C PHE A 64 -11.52 14.23 -9.44
N TYR A 65 -11.13 12.98 -9.12
CA TYR A 65 -11.34 11.84 -9.99
C TYR A 65 -12.20 10.75 -9.35
N SER A 66 -12.75 9.90 -10.19
CA SER A 66 -13.41 8.66 -9.83
C SER A 66 -12.62 7.48 -10.40
N VAL A 67 -12.79 6.30 -9.79
CA VAL A 67 -12.24 5.02 -10.23
C VAL A 67 -13.37 4.04 -10.55
N LEU A 68 -13.07 2.89 -11.13
CA LEU A 68 -14.11 1.87 -11.40
C LEU A 68 -14.57 1.19 -10.11
N ILE A 69 -13.60 0.67 -9.35
CA ILE A 69 -13.78 0.07 -8.03
C ILE A 69 -12.69 0.58 -7.09
N ARG A 70 -12.91 0.43 -5.80
CA ARG A 70 -11.94 0.81 -4.77
C ARG A 70 -11.98 -0.12 -3.57
N VAL A 71 -10.98 -0.10 -2.72
CA VAL A 71 -11.04 -0.74 -1.40
C VAL A 71 -12.15 -0.09 -0.57
N ASP A 72 -12.95 -0.88 0.14
CA ASP A 72 -14.09 -0.37 0.93
C ASP A 72 -13.60 0.67 1.97
N PRO A 73 -14.05 1.93 1.89
CA PRO A 73 -13.69 2.97 2.86
C PRO A 73 -14.21 2.69 4.28
N ASN A 74 -15.19 1.80 4.43
CA ASN A 74 -15.67 1.35 5.74
C ASN A 74 -14.77 0.28 6.36
N ASN A 75 -14.05 -0.50 5.53
CA ASN A 75 -13.07 -1.49 5.92
C ASN A 75 -11.73 -1.28 5.18
N PRO A 76 -11.08 -0.11 5.32
CA PRO A 76 -9.96 0.30 4.47
C PRO A 76 -8.65 -0.47 4.73
N SER A 77 -8.63 -1.35 5.71
CA SER A 77 -7.51 -2.26 6.00
C SER A 77 -7.71 -3.65 5.37
N SER A 78 -8.86 -3.93 4.76
CA SER A 78 -9.11 -5.18 4.05
C SER A 78 -8.25 -5.27 2.79
N THR A 79 -7.79 -6.47 2.47
CA THR A 79 -7.06 -6.78 1.23
C THR A 79 -7.97 -7.41 0.17
N THR A 80 -9.24 -7.67 0.52
CA THR A 80 -10.21 -8.40 -0.32
C THR A 80 -11.56 -7.71 -0.49
N ASP A 81 -11.87 -6.70 0.34
CA ASP A 81 -13.16 -6.00 0.30
C ASP A 81 -13.09 -4.83 -0.68
N PHE A 82 -13.69 -5.01 -1.85
CA PHE A 82 -13.78 -3.99 -2.88
C PHE A 82 -15.23 -3.54 -3.05
N VAL A 83 -15.42 -2.26 -3.30
CA VAL A 83 -16.73 -1.66 -3.57
C VAL A 83 -16.71 -0.89 -4.89
N CYS A 84 -17.89 -0.77 -5.49
CA CYS A 84 -18.06 0.07 -6.66
C CYS A 84 -17.85 1.55 -6.34
N ASP A 85 -17.15 2.22 -7.22
CA ASP A 85 -17.18 3.68 -7.34
C ASP A 85 -18.06 4.06 -8.56
N LEU A 86 -17.57 3.89 -9.77
CA LEU A 86 -18.37 4.12 -10.98
C LEU A 86 -19.21 2.91 -11.41
N CYS A 87 -18.90 1.69 -10.96
CA CYS A 87 -19.74 0.54 -11.29
C CYS A 87 -21.03 0.50 -10.43
N THR A 88 -21.96 -0.37 -10.80
CA THR A 88 -23.20 -0.61 -10.02
C THR A 88 -23.10 -1.84 -9.13
N ALA A 89 -22.27 -2.82 -9.51
CA ALA A 89 -21.96 -4.02 -8.74
C ALA A 89 -20.61 -4.61 -9.18
N ILE A 90 -19.91 -5.25 -8.26
CA ILE A 90 -18.72 -6.07 -8.58
C ILE A 90 -19.23 -7.35 -9.27
N PRO A 91 -18.82 -7.61 -10.53
CA PRO A 91 -19.30 -8.78 -11.25
C PRO A 91 -18.65 -10.07 -10.76
N GLN A 92 -19.42 -11.16 -10.84
CA GLN A 92 -18.84 -12.50 -10.83
C GLN A 92 -18.21 -12.78 -12.20
N PRO A 93 -16.99 -13.35 -12.24
CA PRO A 93 -16.36 -13.67 -13.51
C PRO A 93 -17.09 -14.78 -14.27
N ALA A 94 -17.14 -14.66 -15.59
CA ALA A 94 -17.68 -15.67 -16.51
C ALA A 94 -16.55 -16.41 -17.26
N TYR A 95 -16.94 -17.39 -18.07
CA TYR A 95 -16.03 -18.14 -18.95
C TYR A 95 -14.78 -18.70 -18.23
N GLY A 96 -15.02 -19.38 -17.09
CA GLY A 96 -13.94 -19.97 -16.32
C GLY A 96 -13.04 -18.94 -15.61
N GLY A 97 -13.54 -17.76 -15.32
CA GLY A 97 -12.78 -16.71 -14.59
C GLY A 97 -12.09 -15.69 -15.49
N THR A 98 -12.31 -15.73 -16.81
CA THR A 98 -11.56 -14.89 -17.77
C THR A 98 -12.35 -13.68 -18.30
N THR A 99 -13.62 -13.49 -17.89
CA THR A 99 -14.41 -12.36 -18.37
C THR A 99 -15.12 -11.67 -17.22
N TYR A 100 -14.91 -10.36 -17.10
CA TYR A 100 -15.56 -9.50 -16.09
C TYR A 100 -16.38 -8.42 -16.78
N THR A 101 -17.72 -8.43 -16.57
CA THR A 101 -18.65 -7.48 -17.18
C THR A 101 -19.15 -6.49 -16.12
N PHE A 102 -18.64 -5.28 -16.15
CA PHE A 102 -19.07 -4.19 -15.27
C PHE A 102 -20.18 -3.37 -15.89
N LYS A 103 -21.21 -3.05 -15.08
CA LYS A 103 -22.21 -2.04 -15.42
C LYS A 103 -21.84 -0.72 -14.77
N ILE A 104 -21.80 0.35 -15.57
CA ILE A 104 -21.42 1.70 -15.17
C ILE A 104 -22.65 2.50 -14.79
N ARG A 105 -22.56 3.32 -13.75
CA ARG A 105 -23.61 4.23 -13.30
C ARG A 105 -24.04 5.16 -14.44
N SER A 106 -25.35 5.29 -14.64
CA SER A 106 -25.91 6.23 -15.64
C SER A 106 -25.96 7.64 -15.07
N GLY A 107 -25.80 8.64 -15.93
CA GLY A 107 -25.97 10.07 -15.59
C GLY A 107 -24.76 10.69 -14.87
N VAL A 108 -23.63 9.98 -14.77
CA VAL A 108 -22.38 10.54 -14.28
C VAL A 108 -21.86 11.58 -15.28
N LYS A 109 -21.32 12.69 -14.76
CA LYS A 109 -20.76 13.78 -15.59
C LYS A 109 -19.33 14.07 -15.18
N PHE A 110 -18.52 14.39 -16.18
CA PHE A 110 -17.25 15.08 -15.93
C PHE A 110 -17.50 16.51 -15.41
N HIS A 111 -16.48 17.13 -14.83
CA HIS A 111 -16.56 18.48 -14.25
C HIS A 111 -16.90 19.58 -15.28
N ASP A 112 -16.67 19.31 -16.56
CA ASP A 112 -17.06 20.18 -17.67
C ASP A 112 -18.54 20.03 -18.09
N GLY A 113 -19.28 19.12 -17.43
CA GLY A 113 -20.69 18.83 -17.69
C GLY A 113 -20.94 17.76 -18.75
N SER A 114 -19.91 17.30 -19.47
CA SER A 114 -20.06 16.21 -20.45
C SER A 114 -20.36 14.87 -19.76
N PRO A 115 -21.13 13.97 -20.41
CA PRO A 115 -21.42 12.66 -19.83
C PRO A 115 -20.17 11.78 -19.76
N LEU A 116 -20.07 11.00 -18.67
CA LEU A 116 -19.11 9.89 -18.55
C LEU A 116 -19.83 8.60 -18.96
N THR A 117 -19.16 7.81 -19.80
CA THR A 117 -19.68 6.56 -20.37
C THR A 117 -18.69 5.41 -20.21
N ALA A 118 -19.12 4.20 -20.52
CA ALA A 118 -18.27 3.02 -20.56
C ALA A 118 -17.07 3.17 -21.53
N ALA A 119 -17.22 3.98 -22.59
CA ALA A 119 -16.11 4.26 -23.51
C ALA A 119 -14.98 5.04 -22.84
N ASP A 120 -15.29 5.94 -21.89
CA ASP A 120 -14.28 6.67 -21.12
C ASP A 120 -13.54 5.73 -20.16
N VAL A 121 -14.28 4.80 -19.52
CA VAL A 121 -13.71 3.78 -18.65
C VAL A 121 -12.78 2.87 -19.44
N ALA A 122 -13.22 2.32 -20.58
CA ALA A 122 -12.40 1.46 -21.43
C ALA A 122 -11.14 2.20 -21.92
N ALA A 123 -11.28 3.44 -22.41
CA ALA A 123 -10.13 4.23 -22.88
C ALA A 123 -9.11 4.52 -21.76
N SER A 124 -9.57 4.77 -20.53
CA SER A 124 -8.67 4.98 -19.38
C SER A 124 -7.89 3.72 -19.05
N TRP A 125 -8.54 2.56 -19.09
CA TRP A 125 -7.88 1.29 -18.85
C TRP A 125 -6.96 0.87 -19.99
N GLU A 126 -7.33 1.12 -21.26
CA GLU A 126 -6.43 0.93 -22.42
C GLU A 126 -5.17 1.79 -22.28
N HIS A 127 -5.31 3.04 -21.83
CA HIS A 127 -4.18 3.94 -21.60
C HIS A 127 -3.21 3.45 -20.50
N ILE A 128 -3.69 2.65 -19.54
CA ILE A 128 -2.87 2.04 -18.47
C ILE A 128 -2.23 0.73 -18.97
N VAL A 129 -3.04 -0.15 -19.58
CA VAL A 129 -2.70 -1.54 -19.91
C VAL A 129 -1.93 -1.64 -21.23
N HIS A 130 -2.33 -0.86 -22.22
CA HIS A 130 -1.75 -0.82 -23.56
C HIS A 130 -1.40 0.65 -23.94
N PRO A 131 -0.43 1.26 -23.20
CA PRO A 131 -0.14 2.68 -23.39
C PRO A 131 0.27 2.98 -24.84
N PRO A 132 -0.18 4.12 -25.43
CA PRO A 132 0.28 4.57 -26.72
C PRO A 132 1.80 4.80 -26.76
N GLU A 133 2.38 4.76 -27.94
CA GLU A 133 3.81 5.02 -28.12
C GLU A 133 4.24 6.35 -27.47
N GLY A 134 5.29 6.32 -26.67
CA GLY A 134 5.81 7.48 -25.94
C GLY A 134 5.05 7.84 -24.66
N VAL A 135 4.00 7.10 -24.29
CA VAL A 135 3.30 7.23 -23.01
C VAL A 135 3.88 6.25 -22.01
N LEU A 136 4.23 6.72 -20.82
CA LEU A 136 4.75 5.91 -19.74
C LEU A 136 3.59 5.39 -18.88
N SER A 137 3.47 4.08 -18.74
CA SER A 137 2.60 3.42 -17.77
C SER A 137 3.43 2.51 -16.85
N PRO A 138 3.77 2.95 -15.63
CA PRO A 138 4.51 2.12 -14.68
C PRO A 138 3.75 0.88 -14.21
N ARG A 139 2.42 0.83 -14.46
CA ARG A 139 1.52 -0.24 -14.02
C ARG A 139 1.17 -1.25 -15.11
N GLU A 140 1.65 -1.09 -16.32
CA GLU A 140 1.41 -2.02 -17.43
C GLU A 140 1.62 -3.50 -17.01
N LEU A 141 2.72 -3.78 -16.30
CA LEU A 141 3.03 -5.12 -15.82
C LEU A 141 2.06 -5.67 -14.76
N HIS A 142 1.32 -4.80 -14.07
CA HIS A 142 0.29 -5.23 -13.10
C HIS A 142 -0.93 -5.85 -13.79
N TYR A 143 -1.08 -5.64 -15.09
CA TYR A 143 -2.24 -6.06 -15.89
C TYR A 143 -1.89 -7.06 -16.99
N VAL A 144 -0.79 -7.81 -16.85
CA VAL A 144 -0.35 -8.83 -17.84
C VAL A 144 -1.42 -9.86 -18.17
N MET A 145 -2.38 -10.07 -17.25
CA MET A 145 -3.53 -10.95 -17.44
C MET A 145 -4.59 -10.38 -18.40
N VAL A 146 -4.64 -9.05 -18.61
CA VAL A 146 -5.66 -8.43 -19.48
C VAL A 146 -5.30 -8.65 -20.94
N ASP A 147 -6.29 -9.06 -21.73
CA ASP A 147 -6.19 -9.25 -23.19
C ASP A 147 -6.83 -8.07 -23.92
N THR A 148 -8.14 -7.88 -23.76
CA THR A 148 -8.88 -6.78 -24.38
C THR A 148 -9.87 -6.13 -23.40
N ILE A 149 -10.25 -4.89 -23.71
CA ILE A 149 -11.21 -4.11 -22.92
C ILE A 149 -12.25 -3.52 -23.87
N ASP A 150 -13.49 -3.96 -23.76
CA ASP A 150 -14.58 -3.57 -24.65
C ASP A 150 -15.61 -2.66 -23.95
N ALA A 151 -16.20 -1.75 -24.70
CA ALA A 151 -17.35 -0.95 -24.31
C ALA A 151 -18.49 -1.11 -25.34
N PRO A 152 -19.27 -2.22 -25.29
CA PRO A 152 -20.27 -2.54 -26.30
C PRO A 152 -21.48 -1.61 -26.28
N ASP A 153 -21.74 -0.94 -25.17
CA ASP A 153 -22.77 0.07 -25.01
C ASP A 153 -22.32 1.15 -24.00
N PRO A 154 -23.02 2.30 -23.89
CA PRO A 154 -22.58 3.41 -23.02
C PRO A 154 -22.48 3.07 -21.53
N THR A 155 -23.00 1.94 -21.06
CA THR A 155 -23.07 1.54 -19.65
C THR A 155 -22.39 0.21 -19.34
N THR A 156 -21.76 -0.42 -20.31
CA THR A 156 -21.12 -1.74 -20.12
C THR A 156 -19.65 -1.70 -20.49
N VAL A 157 -18.78 -2.12 -19.56
CA VAL A 157 -17.36 -2.38 -19.83
C VAL A 157 -17.08 -3.86 -19.59
N VAL A 158 -16.36 -4.48 -20.51
CA VAL A 158 -15.99 -5.90 -20.45
C VAL A 158 -14.47 -6.03 -20.49
N PHE A 159 -13.91 -6.65 -19.46
CA PHE A 159 -12.50 -7.05 -19.45
C PHE A 159 -12.42 -8.53 -19.84
N HIS A 160 -11.64 -8.81 -20.85
CA HIS A 160 -11.25 -10.16 -21.24
C HIS A 160 -9.84 -10.45 -20.74
N LEU A 161 -9.66 -11.55 -20.03
CA LEU A 161 -8.36 -11.96 -19.50
C LEU A 161 -7.81 -13.13 -20.30
N LYS A 162 -6.50 -13.17 -20.47
CA LYS A 162 -5.74 -14.27 -21.07
C LYS A 162 -5.83 -15.54 -20.23
N PHE A 163 -5.97 -15.40 -18.91
CA PHE A 163 -6.09 -16.48 -17.93
C PHE A 163 -6.82 -15.99 -16.68
N ALA A 164 -7.44 -16.92 -15.95
CA ALA A 164 -8.07 -16.62 -14.68
C ALA A 164 -7.02 -16.40 -13.57
N THR A 165 -7.25 -15.39 -12.74
CA THR A 165 -6.34 -15.07 -11.63
C THR A 165 -7.06 -14.27 -10.54
N SER A 166 -6.69 -14.49 -9.28
CA SER A 166 -7.17 -13.69 -8.14
C SER A 166 -6.55 -12.28 -8.08
N ALA A 167 -5.49 -12.02 -8.85
CA ALA A 167 -4.81 -10.72 -8.88
C ALA A 167 -5.63 -9.60 -9.55
N PHE A 168 -6.65 -9.92 -10.35
CA PHE A 168 -7.32 -8.95 -11.22
C PHE A 168 -8.13 -7.90 -10.46
N LEU A 169 -9.04 -8.29 -9.54
CA LEU A 169 -9.85 -7.32 -8.80
C LEU A 169 -9.03 -6.41 -7.89
N PRO A 170 -8.04 -6.91 -7.12
CA PRO A 170 -7.12 -6.03 -6.39
C PRO A 170 -6.38 -5.04 -7.31
N ALA A 171 -5.93 -5.48 -8.49
CA ALA A 171 -5.28 -4.60 -9.46
C ALA A 171 -6.24 -3.51 -9.96
N LEU A 172 -7.52 -3.83 -10.23
CA LEU A 172 -8.51 -2.84 -10.61
C LEU A 172 -8.80 -1.79 -9.53
N ALA A 173 -8.62 -2.14 -8.25
CA ALA A 173 -8.82 -1.23 -7.12
C ALA A 173 -7.63 -0.29 -6.87
N ASP A 174 -6.62 -0.27 -7.74
CA ASP A 174 -5.49 0.64 -7.64
C ASP A 174 -5.96 2.10 -7.65
N PRO A 175 -5.62 2.92 -6.62
CA PRO A 175 -6.08 4.30 -6.49
C PRO A 175 -5.52 5.25 -7.56
N TYR A 176 -4.64 4.81 -8.42
CA TYR A 176 -4.13 5.55 -9.58
C TYR A 176 -4.93 5.31 -10.86
N SER A 177 -5.90 4.37 -10.88
CA SER A 177 -6.71 4.03 -12.03
C SER A 177 -7.87 5.01 -12.25
N TRP A 178 -7.56 6.32 -12.29
CA TRP A 178 -8.55 7.37 -12.50
C TRP A 178 -9.19 7.27 -13.88
N ILE A 179 -10.49 7.55 -13.93
CA ILE A 179 -11.20 7.55 -15.20
C ILE A 179 -11.07 8.92 -15.85
N TYR A 180 -10.43 8.92 -17.01
CA TYR A 180 -10.17 10.08 -17.88
C TYR A 180 -11.21 10.15 -19.00
N LYS A 181 -11.41 11.35 -19.54
CA LYS A 181 -12.30 11.56 -20.66
C LYS A 181 -11.64 11.07 -21.94
N LYS A 182 -12.29 10.10 -22.63
CA LYS A 182 -11.78 9.48 -23.87
C LYS A 182 -11.42 10.53 -24.93
N ALA A 183 -12.32 11.49 -25.18
CA ALA A 183 -12.07 12.53 -26.18
C ALA A 183 -10.82 13.39 -25.87
N THR A 184 -10.46 13.54 -24.59
CA THR A 184 -9.22 14.24 -24.19
C THR A 184 -8.01 13.36 -24.44
N LEU A 185 -8.06 12.07 -24.10
CA LEU A 185 -6.98 11.12 -24.37
C LEU A 185 -6.72 10.94 -25.87
N ASP A 186 -7.80 10.85 -26.67
CA ASP A 186 -7.71 10.74 -28.14
C ASP A 186 -7.05 11.99 -28.78
N HIS A 187 -7.27 13.18 -28.20
CA HIS A 187 -6.68 14.42 -28.70
C HIS A 187 -5.22 14.59 -28.28
N ASP A 188 -4.92 14.35 -27.00
CA ASP A 188 -3.58 14.42 -26.42
C ASP A 188 -3.47 13.42 -25.25
N PRO A 189 -2.80 12.27 -25.46
CA PRO A 189 -2.68 11.25 -24.42
C PRO A 189 -1.85 11.70 -23.20
N ARG A 190 -1.16 12.83 -23.28
CA ARG A 190 -0.37 13.42 -22.20
C ARG A 190 -1.03 14.65 -21.56
N TRP A 191 -2.26 15.00 -21.95
CA TRP A 191 -2.97 16.19 -21.48
C TRP A 191 -3.07 16.28 -19.96
N TYR A 192 -3.32 15.14 -19.30
CA TYR A 192 -3.48 15.04 -17.85
C TYR A 192 -2.20 15.27 -17.06
N GLU A 193 -1.03 15.26 -17.69
CA GLU A 193 0.21 15.61 -17.00
C GLU A 193 0.17 17.05 -16.42
N LYS A 194 -0.56 17.94 -17.05
CA LYS A 194 -0.62 19.38 -16.70
C LYS A 194 -2.02 19.89 -16.36
N ASN A 195 -3.05 19.10 -16.59
CA ASN A 195 -4.44 19.52 -16.47
C ASN A 195 -5.25 18.58 -15.59
N ILE A 196 -6.33 19.11 -15.02
CA ILE A 196 -7.23 18.35 -14.15
C ILE A 196 -8.64 18.42 -14.73
N LEU A 197 -9.21 17.28 -15.10
CA LEU A 197 -10.61 17.12 -15.51
C LEU A 197 -11.07 15.71 -15.14
N GLY A 198 -11.87 15.60 -14.10
CA GLY A 198 -12.41 14.32 -13.61
C GLY A 198 -13.90 14.36 -13.39
N SER A 199 -14.41 13.36 -12.67
CA SER A 199 -15.82 13.19 -12.30
C SER A 199 -15.99 13.03 -10.78
N GLY A 200 -14.94 13.32 -10.02
CA GLY A 200 -14.85 13.13 -8.57
C GLY A 200 -15.68 14.11 -7.75
N PRO A 201 -15.64 13.94 -6.41
CA PRO A 201 -16.47 14.70 -5.47
C PRO A 201 -16.13 16.20 -5.40
N PHE A 202 -14.95 16.60 -5.86
CA PHE A 202 -14.55 18.02 -5.87
C PHE A 202 -14.14 18.47 -7.26
N LYS A 203 -14.43 19.74 -7.60
CA LYS A 203 -13.98 20.42 -8.82
C LYS A 203 -12.72 21.22 -8.52
N PHE A 204 -11.76 21.20 -9.43
CA PHE A 204 -10.53 21.99 -9.33
C PHE A 204 -10.82 23.50 -9.28
N VAL A 205 -10.14 24.20 -8.39
CA VAL A 205 -10.26 25.65 -8.22
C VAL A 205 -8.95 26.35 -8.52
N GLU A 206 -7.86 25.96 -7.87
CA GLU A 206 -6.59 26.67 -7.94
C GLU A 206 -5.41 25.72 -7.60
N TYR A 207 -4.30 25.94 -8.28
CA TYR A 207 -3.02 25.34 -7.95
C TYR A 207 -1.92 26.40 -7.95
N GLN A 208 -1.22 26.53 -6.84
CA GLN A 208 -0.04 27.37 -6.69
C GLN A 208 1.15 26.46 -6.36
N VAL A 209 2.10 26.38 -7.28
CA VAL A 209 3.30 25.49 -7.15
C VAL A 209 4.01 25.75 -5.81
N GLY A 210 4.29 24.70 -5.08
CA GLY A 210 4.99 24.74 -3.79
C GLY A 210 4.17 25.34 -2.63
N GLN A 211 2.91 25.71 -2.84
CA GLN A 211 2.09 26.31 -1.81
C GLN A 211 0.82 25.51 -1.53
N TRP A 212 -0.10 25.40 -2.48
CA TRP A 212 -1.37 24.69 -2.29
C TRP A 212 -2.03 24.22 -3.59
N ILE A 213 -2.96 23.28 -3.41
CA ILE A 213 -3.99 22.92 -4.38
C ILE A 213 -5.36 22.99 -3.70
N LYS A 214 -6.38 23.50 -4.40
CA LYS A 214 -7.72 23.71 -3.85
C LYS A 214 -8.78 23.06 -4.70
N GLY A 215 -9.79 22.51 -4.03
CA GLY A 215 -11.01 22.00 -4.64
C GLY A 215 -12.25 22.50 -3.93
N ALA A 216 -13.32 22.71 -4.70
CA ALA A 216 -14.65 23.01 -4.20
C ALA A 216 -15.59 21.84 -4.43
N LYS A 217 -16.60 21.65 -3.57
CA LYS A 217 -17.63 20.62 -3.70
C LYS A 217 -18.19 20.58 -5.12
N ASN A 218 -18.26 19.38 -5.70
CA ASN A 218 -18.96 19.14 -6.96
C ASN A 218 -20.45 18.97 -6.69
N PRO A 219 -21.32 19.93 -7.09
CA PRO A 219 -22.75 19.81 -6.85
C PRO A 219 -23.44 18.74 -7.69
N ASP A 220 -22.79 18.33 -8.80
CA ASP A 220 -23.28 17.30 -9.71
C ASP A 220 -22.69 15.92 -9.41
N TYR A 221 -22.05 15.74 -8.24
CA TYR A 221 -21.47 14.43 -7.88
C TYR A 221 -22.56 13.36 -7.83
N TYR A 222 -22.25 12.21 -8.41
CA TYR A 222 -23.27 11.14 -8.60
C TYR A 222 -23.68 10.47 -7.30
N ASP A 223 -22.82 10.45 -6.26
CA ASP A 223 -23.14 9.89 -4.96
C ASP A 223 -23.86 10.92 -4.09
N LYS A 224 -25.18 10.71 -3.95
CA LYS A 224 -26.06 11.69 -3.31
C LYS A 224 -25.73 11.89 -1.83
N GLY A 225 -25.61 13.15 -1.41
CA GLY A 225 -25.23 13.54 -0.05
C GLY A 225 -23.73 13.77 0.12
N LEU A 226 -22.91 13.30 -0.79
CA LEU A 226 -21.47 13.50 -0.78
C LEU A 226 -21.03 14.57 -1.80
N PRO A 227 -19.82 15.14 -1.61
CA PRO A 227 -19.02 15.11 -0.39
C PRO A 227 -19.67 15.93 0.72
N HIS A 228 -19.32 15.66 1.98
CA HIS A 228 -19.79 16.46 3.11
C HIS A 228 -19.13 17.85 3.17
N LEU A 229 -17.83 17.92 2.86
CA LEU A 229 -17.06 19.16 2.85
C LEU A 229 -17.55 20.12 1.76
N ALA A 230 -17.48 21.43 2.01
CA ALA A 230 -17.65 22.45 0.98
C ALA A 230 -16.44 22.55 0.04
N GLY A 231 -15.27 22.10 0.50
CA GLY A 231 -14.03 22.08 -0.28
C GLY A 231 -12.83 21.65 0.56
N PHE A 232 -11.65 21.73 -0.05
CA PHE A 232 -10.40 21.44 0.62
C PHE A 232 -9.26 22.35 0.16
N THR A 233 -8.19 22.40 0.98
CA THR A 233 -6.90 22.98 0.63
C THR A 233 -5.80 21.99 1.02
N GLY A 234 -5.12 21.40 0.04
CA GLY A 234 -3.90 20.64 0.24
C GLY A 234 -2.69 21.59 0.25
N ILE A 235 -1.98 21.66 1.36
CA ILE A 235 -0.86 22.57 1.61
C ILE A 235 0.45 21.78 1.44
N TYR A 236 1.33 22.21 0.56
CA TYR A 236 2.62 21.57 0.35
C TYR A 236 3.62 21.97 1.44
N ALA A 237 4.27 20.97 2.05
CA ALA A 237 5.36 21.17 3.02
C ALA A 237 6.25 19.92 3.11
N ASP A 238 7.43 19.97 2.52
CA ASP A 238 8.41 18.88 2.50
C ASP A 238 8.99 18.58 3.89
N LYS A 239 9.24 19.63 4.69
CA LYS A 239 9.91 19.52 6.00
C LYS A 239 8.97 19.10 7.11
N GLN A 240 9.34 18.05 7.85
CA GLN A 240 8.53 17.49 8.93
C GLN A 240 8.15 18.54 9.98
N ALA A 241 9.10 19.39 10.41
CA ALA A 241 8.84 20.42 11.41
C ALA A 241 7.72 21.38 10.97
N VAL A 242 7.71 21.81 9.70
CA VAL A 242 6.67 22.69 9.15
C VAL A 242 5.29 22.01 9.18
N ARG A 243 5.23 20.71 8.87
CA ARG A 243 3.98 19.94 8.91
C ARG A 243 3.46 19.76 10.34
N VAL A 244 4.34 19.45 11.28
CA VAL A 244 4.02 19.35 12.71
C VAL A 244 3.48 20.67 13.24
N ASP A 245 4.14 21.79 12.94
CA ASP A 245 3.71 23.13 13.33
C ASP A 245 2.37 23.55 12.69
N ALA A 246 2.12 23.12 11.43
CA ALA A 246 0.84 23.37 10.78
C ALA A 246 -0.33 22.69 11.53
N ILE A 247 -0.14 21.44 11.96
CA ILE A 247 -1.14 20.69 12.75
C ILE A 247 -1.26 21.29 14.15
N ARG A 248 -0.15 21.60 14.82
CA ARG A 248 -0.14 22.18 16.16
C ARG A 248 -0.87 23.52 16.21
N ALA A 249 -0.68 24.36 15.20
CA ALA A 249 -1.28 25.70 15.10
C ALA A 249 -2.68 25.71 14.45
N ASP A 250 -3.29 24.54 14.18
CA ASP A 250 -4.59 24.40 13.49
C ASP A 250 -4.65 25.05 12.09
N ARG A 251 -3.50 25.20 11.43
CA ARG A 251 -3.43 25.64 10.02
C ARG A 251 -3.74 24.49 9.06
N ALA A 252 -3.47 23.27 9.48
CA ALA A 252 -3.89 22.04 8.83
C ALA A 252 -4.45 21.05 9.86
N ALA A 253 -5.42 20.26 9.45
CA ALA A 253 -6.11 19.32 10.32
C ALA A 253 -5.43 17.93 10.36
N ILE A 254 -4.78 17.52 9.28
CA ILE A 254 -4.25 16.17 9.09
C ILE A 254 -3.13 16.15 8.06
N GLU A 255 -2.21 15.18 8.21
CA GLU A 255 -1.33 14.68 7.16
C GLU A 255 -1.63 13.19 6.96
N PHE A 256 -2.06 12.81 5.78
CA PHE A 256 -2.55 11.45 5.51
C PHE A 256 -1.46 10.36 5.44
N ARG A 257 -0.19 10.72 5.29
CA ARG A 257 0.91 9.74 5.21
C ARG A 257 1.30 9.21 6.59
N GLY A 258 1.56 10.10 7.55
CA GLY A 258 1.89 9.76 8.94
C GLY A 258 3.22 10.30 9.45
N PHE A 259 3.42 10.17 10.76
CA PHE A 259 4.56 10.69 11.50
C PHE A 259 5.25 9.61 12.34
N PRO A 260 6.51 9.82 12.79
CA PRO A 260 7.17 8.92 13.72
C PRO A 260 6.55 8.96 15.13
N PRO A 261 6.81 7.94 15.97
CA PRO A 261 6.29 7.87 17.35
C PRO A 261 6.56 9.13 18.18
N SER A 262 7.75 9.72 18.06
CA SER A 262 8.11 10.95 18.79
C SER A 262 7.22 12.14 18.47
N VAL A 263 6.82 12.30 17.19
CA VAL A 263 5.91 13.39 16.79
C VAL A 263 4.50 13.13 17.30
N ARG A 264 4.03 11.88 17.28
CA ARG A 264 2.76 11.53 17.93
C ARG A 264 2.76 11.95 19.39
N ASP A 265 3.79 11.58 20.15
CA ASP A 265 3.88 11.85 21.57
C ASP A 265 3.94 13.36 21.85
N GLU A 266 4.68 14.10 21.03
CA GLU A 266 4.75 15.57 21.08
C GLU A 266 3.38 16.23 20.86
N LEU A 267 2.67 15.84 19.79
CA LEU A 267 1.37 16.41 19.45
C LEU A 267 0.28 16.03 20.49
N VAL A 268 0.29 14.80 20.98
CA VAL A 268 -0.63 14.36 22.03
C VAL A 268 -0.38 15.12 23.33
N SER A 269 0.88 15.28 23.72
CA SER A 269 1.24 16.07 24.91
C SER A 269 0.85 17.55 24.79
N ALA A 270 1.00 18.14 23.60
CA ALA A 270 0.73 19.55 23.37
C ALA A 270 -0.76 19.89 23.20
N LEU A 271 -1.55 18.98 22.66
CA LEU A 271 -2.92 19.28 22.21
C LEU A 271 -4.02 18.53 23.00
N GLY A 272 -3.66 17.48 23.76
CA GLY A 272 -4.60 16.72 24.58
C GLY A 272 -5.78 16.18 23.75
N ASP A 273 -7.00 16.50 24.16
CA ASP A 273 -8.26 16.08 23.52
C ASP A 273 -8.53 16.68 22.13
N LYS A 274 -7.75 17.71 21.76
CA LYS A 274 -7.86 18.35 20.43
C LYS A 274 -7.16 17.58 19.32
N ILE A 275 -6.47 16.49 19.66
CA ILE A 275 -5.80 15.59 18.71
C ILE A 275 -6.30 14.15 18.89
N ALA A 276 -6.60 13.49 17.80
CA ALA A 276 -6.85 12.07 17.75
C ALA A 276 -5.68 11.37 17.05
N VAL A 277 -5.51 10.08 17.30
CA VAL A 277 -4.46 9.29 16.66
C VAL A 277 -5.05 7.98 16.14
N GLN A 278 -4.78 7.67 14.88
CA GLN A 278 -5.03 6.34 14.33
C GLN A 278 -3.70 5.70 13.92
N THR A 279 -3.66 4.37 13.99
CA THR A 279 -2.50 3.58 13.54
C THR A 279 -2.96 2.42 12.67
N SER A 280 -2.15 2.05 11.68
CA SER A 280 -2.35 0.85 10.87
C SER A 280 -1.02 0.21 10.54
N ASP A 281 -1.03 -1.06 10.15
CA ASP A 281 0.08 -1.59 9.38
C ASP A 281 0.19 -0.82 8.06
N TRP A 282 1.37 -0.85 7.43
CA TRP A 282 1.61 -0.14 6.18
C TRP A 282 2.07 -1.13 5.11
N ASN A 283 1.47 -1.07 3.93
CA ASN A 283 1.90 -1.89 2.79
C ASN A 283 3.24 -1.39 2.23
N CYS A 284 4.22 -1.33 3.13
CA CYS A 284 5.62 -1.00 2.86
C CYS A 284 6.51 -1.97 3.64
N GLY A 285 7.27 -2.78 2.92
CA GLY A 285 8.28 -3.67 3.49
C GLY A 285 9.68 -3.11 3.31
N SER A 286 10.53 -3.21 4.32
CA SER A 286 11.97 -2.98 4.18
C SER A 286 12.68 -4.27 3.84
N PHE A 287 13.76 -4.19 3.09
CA PHE A 287 14.63 -5.34 2.81
C PHE A 287 16.05 -4.91 2.45
N ILE A 288 16.97 -5.83 2.60
CA ILE A 288 18.33 -5.70 2.10
C ILE A 288 18.42 -6.44 0.77
N GLU A 289 19.06 -5.79 -0.19
CA GLU A 289 19.31 -6.36 -1.50
C GLU A 289 20.81 -6.44 -1.78
N PRO A 290 21.40 -7.65 -1.73
CA PRO A 290 22.77 -7.90 -2.18
C PRO A 290 22.85 -7.84 -3.72
N ASN A 291 23.93 -7.28 -4.25
CA ASN A 291 24.21 -7.30 -5.68
C ASN A 291 24.93 -8.59 -6.08
N HIS A 292 24.24 -9.49 -6.75
CA HIS A 292 24.77 -10.81 -7.13
C HIS A 292 25.91 -10.77 -8.15
N LYS A 293 26.12 -9.63 -8.82
CA LYS A 293 27.28 -9.44 -9.70
C LYS A 293 28.55 -9.08 -8.93
N LYS A 294 28.47 -8.84 -7.62
CA LYS A 294 29.61 -8.46 -6.76
C LYS A 294 29.94 -9.56 -5.76
N LYS A 295 31.20 -10.04 -5.79
CA LYS A 295 31.68 -11.02 -4.80
C LYS A 295 31.76 -10.38 -3.40
N PRO A 296 31.45 -11.17 -2.34
CA PRO A 296 31.06 -12.58 -2.36
C PRO A 296 29.54 -12.79 -2.37
N PHE A 297 28.73 -11.79 -2.78
CA PHE A 297 27.26 -11.85 -2.76
C PHE A 297 26.66 -12.69 -3.91
N ASP A 298 27.47 -13.18 -4.83
CA ASP A 298 27.11 -14.24 -5.79
C ASP A 298 26.90 -15.60 -5.12
N ASP A 299 27.49 -15.83 -3.93
CA ASP A 299 27.33 -17.06 -3.16
C ASP A 299 26.08 -17.00 -2.24
N ALA A 300 25.13 -17.91 -2.45
CA ALA A 300 23.90 -17.99 -1.63
C ALA A 300 24.20 -18.25 -0.15
N ARG A 301 25.30 -18.94 0.19
CA ARG A 301 25.72 -19.19 1.57
C ARG A 301 26.03 -17.87 2.32
N VAL A 302 26.66 -16.92 1.64
CA VAL A 302 26.94 -15.59 2.22
C VAL A 302 25.64 -14.82 2.44
N ARG A 303 24.75 -14.78 1.46
CA ARG A 303 23.48 -14.10 1.58
C ARG A 303 22.61 -14.73 2.69
N ARG A 304 22.60 -16.06 2.74
CA ARG A 304 21.90 -16.82 3.79
C ARG A 304 22.49 -16.58 5.18
N ALA A 305 23.81 -16.45 5.31
CA ALA A 305 24.45 -16.09 6.57
C ALA A 305 24.03 -14.70 7.04
N LEU A 306 23.95 -13.72 6.14
CA LEU A 306 23.51 -12.37 6.48
C LEU A 306 22.06 -12.32 6.96
N THR A 307 21.14 -13.13 6.38
CA THR A 307 19.74 -13.17 6.87
C THR A 307 19.62 -13.87 8.21
N LEU A 308 20.41 -14.93 8.46
CA LEU A 308 20.44 -15.68 9.72
C LEU A 308 20.96 -14.85 10.91
N ALA A 309 21.76 -13.81 10.67
CA ALA A 309 22.30 -12.95 11.71
C ALA A 309 21.24 -12.09 12.41
N ILE A 310 20.12 -11.82 11.74
CA ILE A 310 19.14 -10.77 12.08
C ILE A 310 18.12 -11.30 13.10
N ASP A 311 18.08 -10.72 14.29
CA ASP A 311 17.03 -10.97 15.29
C ASP A 311 15.78 -10.16 14.96
N ARG A 312 14.93 -10.70 14.09
CA ARG A 312 13.71 -10.02 13.65
C ARG A 312 12.67 -9.89 14.75
N TRP A 313 12.57 -10.88 15.64
CA TRP A 313 11.51 -10.93 16.65
C TRP A 313 11.73 -9.89 17.76
N HIS A 314 12.90 -9.90 18.40
CA HIS A 314 13.21 -8.95 19.48
C HIS A 314 13.63 -7.58 18.95
N GLY A 315 14.42 -7.55 17.87
CA GLY A 315 14.89 -6.29 17.25
C GLY A 315 13.76 -5.43 16.72
N THR A 316 12.74 -6.03 16.10
CA THR A 316 11.56 -5.28 15.63
C THR A 316 10.82 -4.61 16.77
N ALA A 317 10.66 -5.30 17.90
CA ALA A 317 9.99 -4.73 19.08
C ALA A 317 10.75 -3.52 19.67
N ALA A 318 12.08 -3.51 19.58
CA ALA A 318 12.91 -2.36 19.96
C ALA A 318 12.78 -1.21 18.97
N LEU A 319 12.86 -1.49 17.67
CA LEU A 319 12.74 -0.50 16.59
C LEU A 319 11.37 0.18 16.58
N ALA A 320 10.29 -0.55 16.86
CA ALA A 320 8.92 0.00 16.88
C ALA A 320 8.72 1.17 17.86
N LYS A 321 9.62 1.34 18.82
CA LYS A 321 9.59 2.46 19.78
C LYS A 321 10.15 3.76 19.19
N ILE A 322 11.00 3.68 18.18
CA ILE A 322 11.74 4.83 17.64
C ILE A 322 11.58 5.02 16.13
N ALA A 323 11.15 3.99 15.42
CA ALA A 323 11.02 3.98 13.97
C ALA A 323 9.64 3.48 13.53
N ASN A 324 9.24 3.82 12.31
CA ASN A 324 7.97 3.41 11.70
C ASN A 324 8.02 1.96 11.17
N VAL A 325 8.60 1.02 11.92
CA VAL A 325 8.61 -0.42 11.61
C VAL A 325 8.09 -1.20 12.82
N ARG A 326 7.24 -2.21 12.58
CA ARG A 326 6.57 -2.89 13.68
C ARG A 326 6.37 -4.38 13.48
N THR A 327 6.11 -4.83 12.26
CA THR A 327 5.59 -6.18 12.01
C THR A 327 6.63 -7.06 11.35
N VAL A 328 6.87 -8.25 11.90
CA VAL A 328 7.68 -9.30 11.28
C VAL A 328 6.83 -10.00 10.22
N GLY A 329 7.38 -10.20 9.02
CA GLY A 329 6.67 -10.84 7.93
C GLY A 329 7.59 -11.31 6.82
N SER A 330 7.01 -11.97 5.81
CA SER A 330 7.69 -12.41 4.58
C SER A 330 7.76 -11.28 3.54
N VAL A 331 8.00 -11.64 2.27
CA VAL A 331 7.84 -10.76 1.11
C VAL A 331 6.37 -10.40 0.82
N ILE A 332 5.42 -11.05 1.51
CA ILE A 332 3.99 -10.84 1.37
C ILE A 332 3.50 -10.02 2.56
N PHE A 333 2.62 -9.05 2.32
CA PHE A 333 2.07 -8.18 3.36
C PHE A 333 1.48 -8.98 4.53
N PRO A 334 1.91 -8.73 5.78
CA PRO A 334 1.41 -9.45 6.94
C PRO A 334 -0.10 -9.22 7.14
N GLY A 335 -0.84 -10.30 7.35
CA GLY A 335 -2.30 -10.25 7.49
C GLY A 335 -3.07 -10.50 6.20
N ASP A 336 -2.40 -10.53 5.03
CA ASP A 336 -3.02 -11.01 3.80
C ASP A 336 -3.31 -12.51 3.88
N PRO A 337 -4.42 -13.02 3.31
CA PRO A 337 -4.73 -14.46 3.28
C PRO A 337 -3.63 -15.35 2.72
N LEU A 338 -2.83 -14.84 1.76
CA LEU A 338 -1.71 -15.57 1.15
C LEU A 338 -0.41 -15.49 1.96
N ALA A 339 -0.35 -14.63 2.99
CA ALA A 339 0.84 -14.51 3.82
C ALA A 339 1.08 -15.78 4.65
N PRO A 340 2.35 -16.17 4.88
CA PRO A 340 2.67 -17.26 5.77
C PRO A 340 2.32 -16.93 7.23
N SER A 341 1.96 -17.96 8.00
CA SER A 341 1.79 -17.83 9.44
C SER A 341 3.15 -17.67 10.14
N ASN A 342 3.14 -17.26 11.43
CA ASN A 342 4.36 -17.18 12.23
C ASN A 342 5.04 -18.56 12.38
N GLU A 343 4.27 -19.65 12.48
CA GLU A 343 4.78 -21.02 12.54
C GLU A 343 5.53 -21.37 11.25
N GLN A 344 4.97 -21.02 10.09
CA GLN A 344 5.64 -21.21 8.80
C GLN A 344 6.90 -20.33 8.67
N LEU A 345 6.87 -19.10 9.20
CA LEU A 345 8.05 -18.24 9.22
C LEU A 345 9.19 -18.83 10.06
N HIS A 346 8.89 -19.49 11.18
CA HIS A 346 9.92 -20.15 12.00
C HIS A 346 10.67 -21.27 11.26
N GLU A 347 10.17 -21.74 10.12
CA GLU A 347 10.88 -22.70 9.25
C GLU A 347 11.85 -22.02 8.27
N VAL A 348 11.84 -20.68 8.17
CA VAL A 348 12.61 -19.90 7.19
C VAL A 348 13.88 -19.36 7.82
N ALA A 349 15.01 -19.42 7.15
CA ALA A 349 16.27 -18.86 7.64
C ALA A 349 16.15 -17.37 7.97
N GLY A 350 16.66 -16.98 9.14
CA GLY A 350 16.56 -15.63 9.67
C GLY A 350 15.26 -15.31 10.40
N PHE A 351 14.32 -16.28 10.48
CA PHE A 351 13.09 -16.18 11.26
C PHE A 351 12.99 -17.23 12.36
N TRP A 352 14.04 -17.99 12.61
CA TRP A 352 14.07 -18.97 13.70
C TRP A 352 13.87 -18.29 15.05
N SER A 353 13.18 -18.97 15.96
CA SER A 353 12.94 -18.46 17.31
C SER A 353 14.22 -18.40 18.18
N ASP A 354 15.20 -19.26 17.90
CA ASP A 354 16.50 -19.30 18.59
C ASP A 354 17.55 -18.51 17.78
N ILE A 355 17.78 -17.27 18.16
CA ILE A 355 18.74 -16.39 17.47
C ILE A 355 20.19 -16.85 17.61
N GLU A 356 20.57 -17.47 18.75
CA GLU A 356 21.94 -17.92 18.94
C GLU A 356 22.27 -19.14 18.07
N LYS A 357 21.31 -20.05 17.90
CA LYS A 357 21.41 -21.12 16.92
C LYS A 357 21.51 -20.55 15.50
N SER A 358 20.72 -19.54 15.18
CA SER A 358 20.71 -18.87 13.87
C SER A 358 22.07 -18.22 13.56
N ARG A 359 22.64 -17.47 14.51
CA ARG A 359 23.96 -16.84 14.39
C ARG A 359 25.11 -17.85 14.33
N THR A 360 24.99 -18.97 15.02
CA THR A 360 25.96 -20.06 14.94
C THR A 360 26.02 -20.64 13.54
N GLU A 361 24.85 -20.88 12.94
CA GLU A 361 24.75 -21.34 11.54
C GLU A 361 25.24 -20.27 10.56
N ALA A 362 24.96 -18.99 10.79
CA ALA A 362 25.49 -17.89 9.97
C ALA A 362 27.03 -17.88 9.93
N LYS A 363 27.68 -18.00 11.09
CA LYS A 363 29.14 -18.08 11.20
C LYS A 363 29.70 -19.32 10.47
N ARG A 364 29.01 -20.47 10.57
CA ARG A 364 29.39 -21.70 9.88
C ARG A 364 29.36 -21.48 8.35
N LEU A 365 28.29 -20.89 7.82
CA LEU A 365 28.15 -20.61 6.38
C LEU A 365 29.19 -19.63 5.86
N LEU A 366 29.49 -18.55 6.61
CA LEU A 366 30.56 -17.61 6.25
C LEU A 366 31.92 -18.31 6.17
N LYS A 367 32.23 -19.19 7.12
CA LYS A 367 33.47 -19.98 7.11
C LYS A 367 33.54 -20.89 5.89
N GLU A 368 32.49 -21.61 5.57
CA GLU A 368 32.42 -22.50 4.41
C GLU A 368 32.51 -21.74 3.07
N ALA A 369 32.07 -20.48 3.04
CA ALA A 369 32.21 -19.60 1.89
C ALA A 369 33.55 -18.86 1.83
N GLY A 370 34.44 -19.02 2.84
CA GLY A 370 35.71 -18.28 2.93
C GLY A 370 35.50 -16.77 3.19
N ALA A 371 34.38 -16.39 3.82
CA ALA A 371 33.96 -15.00 4.04
C ALA A 371 33.92 -14.61 5.54
N GLU A 372 34.73 -15.26 6.40
CA GLU A 372 34.73 -15.05 7.86
C GLU A 372 35.06 -13.58 8.27
N ASN A 373 35.82 -12.86 7.45
CA ASN A 373 36.22 -11.47 7.67
C ASN A 373 35.50 -10.52 6.71
N LEU A 374 34.24 -10.82 6.34
CA LEU A 374 33.47 -10.04 5.39
C LEU A 374 33.38 -8.57 5.82
N THR A 375 33.76 -7.69 4.89
CA THR A 375 33.63 -6.25 5.03
C THR A 375 33.01 -5.68 3.76
N PHE A 376 31.99 -4.83 3.90
CA PHE A 376 31.35 -4.19 2.75
C PHE A 376 30.70 -2.85 3.10
N GLU A 377 30.32 -2.12 2.05
CA GLU A 377 29.58 -0.88 2.15
C GLU A 377 28.08 -1.15 1.94
N LEU A 378 27.25 -0.68 2.88
CA LEU A 378 25.78 -0.67 2.78
C LEU A 378 25.34 0.68 2.22
N LEU A 379 24.81 0.70 1.01
CA LEU A 379 24.16 1.87 0.44
C LEU A 379 22.84 2.13 1.19
N ASN A 380 22.72 3.29 1.82
CA ASN A 380 21.55 3.69 2.58
C ASN A 380 21.08 5.09 2.17
N ARG A 381 19.80 5.36 2.38
CA ARG A 381 19.13 6.61 2.01
C ARG A 381 19.15 7.59 3.17
N ASP A 382 19.50 8.86 2.90
CA ASP A 382 19.46 9.94 3.89
C ASP A 382 18.02 10.39 4.18
N VAL A 383 17.29 9.50 4.86
CA VAL A 383 15.94 9.70 5.35
C VAL A 383 15.82 9.09 6.74
N ASP A 384 15.39 9.89 7.71
CA ASP A 384 15.33 9.45 9.11
C ASP A 384 14.44 8.21 9.29
N GLN A 385 13.22 8.23 8.73
CA GLN A 385 12.23 7.17 8.92
C GLN A 385 11.97 6.36 7.64
N PRO A 386 12.15 5.04 7.74
CA PRO A 386 12.83 4.27 8.79
C PRO A 386 14.32 4.02 8.51
N TYR A 387 14.87 4.50 7.36
CA TYR A 387 16.15 4.11 6.78
C TYR A 387 17.33 4.25 7.74
N LYS A 388 17.42 5.40 8.43
CA LYS A 388 18.50 5.65 9.38
C LYS A 388 18.53 4.63 10.52
N TYR A 389 17.39 4.41 11.17
CA TYR A 389 17.31 3.51 12.33
C TYR A 389 17.47 2.05 11.92
N VAL A 390 16.87 1.65 10.79
CA VAL A 390 17.04 0.30 10.26
C VAL A 390 18.47 0.05 9.82
N GLY A 391 19.15 1.02 9.18
CA GLY A 391 20.55 0.91 8.80
C GLY A 391 21.49 0.74 9.99
N ILE A 392 21.26 1.47 11.09
CA ILE A 392 22.02 1.32 12.35
C ILE A 392 21.80 -0.07 12.94
N TRP A 393 20.54 -0.48 13.07
CA TRP A 393 20.19 -1.79 13.63
C TRP A 393 20.79 -2.95 12.84
N ILE A 394 20.65 -2.96 11.51
CA ILE A 394 21.16 -4.07 10.69
C ILE A 394 22.70 -4.16 10.73
N THR A 395 23.38 -3.03 10.81
CA THR A 395 24.83 -2.99 10.99
C THR A 395 25.26 -3.64 12.32
N ASP A 396 24.52 -3.36 13.41
CA ASP A 396 24.74 -3.99 14.71
C ASP A 396 24.48 -5.51 14.67
N GLU A 397 23.37 -5.94 14.05
CA GLU A 397 23.04 -7.37 13.90
C GLU A 397 24.15 -8.16 13.18
N TRP A 398 24.69 -7.62 12.10
CA TRP A 398 25.78 -8.26 11.37
C TRP A 398 27.13 -8.24 12.12
N SER A 399 27.36 -7.25 12.98
CA SER A 399 28.56 -7.22 13.81
C SER A 399 28.66 -8.42 14.75
N LYS A 400 27.53 -8.98 15.19
CA LYS A 400 27.42 -10.14 16.10
C LYS A 400 27.91 -11.45 15.49
N ILE A 401 28.01 -11.48 14.17
CA ILE A 401 28.59 -12.63 13.41
C ILE A 401 29.97 -12.31 12.83
N GLY A 402 30.59 -11.16 13.20
CA GLY A 402 31.92 -10.76 12.77
C GLY A 402 32.00 -9.98 11.47
N VAL A 403 30.87 -9.67 10.84
CA VAL A 403 30.80 -8.88 9.61
C VAL A 403 30.94 -7.39 9.92
N LYS A 404 31.76 -6.67 9.13
CA LYS A 404 32.02 -5.24 9.30
C LYS A 404 31.35 -4.46 8.17
N VAL A 405 30.49 -3.53 8.53
CA VAL A 405 29.71 -2.73 7.56
C VAL A 405 29.96 -1.25 7.77
N THR A 406 30.25 -0.55 6.66
CA THR A 406 30.27 0.91 6.60
C THR A 406 29.05 1.38 5.83
N GLN A 407 28.32 2.38 6.32
CA GLN A 407 27.18 2.91 5.60
C GLN A 407 27.58 4.05 4.65
N LYS A 408 27.21 3.95 3.38
CA LYS A 408 27.23 5.04 2.40
C LYS A 408 25.85 5.66 2.36
N ILE A 409 25.67 6.78 3.05
CA ILE A 409 24.40 7.47 3.16
C ILE A 409 24.32 8.54 2.09
N LEU A 410 23.31 8.46 1.20
CA LEU A 410 23.10 9.38 0.08
C LEU A 410 21.72 10.03 0.14
N PRO A 411 21.58 11.31 -0.27
CA PRO A 411 20.28 11.93 -0.53
C PRO A 411 19.47 11.12 -1.52
N SER A 412 18.12 11.24 -1.49
CA SER A 412 17.20 10.39 -2.26
C SER A 412 17.51 10.29 -3.76
N GLY A 413 17.81 11.41 -4.43
CA GLY A 413 18.13 11.41 -5.86
C GLY A 413 19.41 10.63 -6.20
N PRO A 414 20.56 10.97 -5.62
CA PRO A 414 21.81 10.21 -5.77
C PRO A 414 21.69 8.74 -5.34
N TRP A 415 20.92 8.44 -4.28
CA TRP A 415 20.66 7.07 -3.84
C TRP A 415 19.94 6.25 -4.94
N VAL A 416 18.83 6.77 -5.50
CA VAL A 416 18.11 6.13 -6.61
C VAL A 416 19.00 5.95 -7.85
N ALA A 417 19.85 6.94 -8.16
CA ALA A 417 20.76 6.84 -9.29
C ALA A 417 21.80 5.72 -9.09
N ALA A 418 22.41 5.62 -7.90
CA ALA A 418 23.37 4.57 -7.56
C ALA A 418 22.72 3.18 -7.58
N GLU A 419 21.50 3.05 -7.04
CA GLU A 419 20.73 1.82 -7.05
C GLU A 419 20.47 1.33 -8.48
N ARG A 420 19.89 2.19 -9.34
CA ARG A 420 19.58 1.86 -10.74
C ARG A 420 20.82 1.53 -11.57
N ALA A 421 21.95 2.14 -11.26
CA ALA A 421 23.23 1.86 -11.89
C ALA A 421 23.90 0.57 -11.39
N GLY A 422 23.40 -0.06 -10.30
CA GLY A 422 24.04 -1.18 -9.63
C GLY A 422 25.36 -0.80 -8.91
N ASP A 423 25.52 0.49 -8.58
CA ASP A 423 26.71 1.00 -7.87
C ASP A 423 26.58 0.82 -6.35
N PHE A 424 26.44 -0.43 -5.95
CA PHE A 424 26.40 -0.86 -4.55
C PHE A 424 26.84 -2.33 -4.44
N ALA A 425 27.35 -2.70 -3.27
CA ALA A 425 27.57 -4.09 -2.88
C ALA A 425 26.28 -4.67 -2.24
N VAL A 426 25.72 -3.92 -1.32
CA VAL A 426 24.46 -4.21 -0.62
C VAL A 426 23.69 -2.90 -0.47
N VAL A 427 22.36 -2.91 -0.67
CA VAL A 427 21.51 -1.72 -0.51
C VAL A 427 20.35 -1.99 0.45
N LEU A 428 20.02 -1.01 1.28
CA LEU A 428 18.79 -1.00 2.08
C LEU A 428 17.68 -0.35 1.26
N GLN A 429 16.63 -1.13 1.01
CA GLN A 429 15.48 -0.74 0.21
C GLN A 429 14.16 -0.79 0.97
N ALA A 430 13.12 -0.24 0.35
CA ALA A 430 11.73 -0.46 0.72
C ALA A 430 10.88 -0.67 -0.51
N ASN A 431 9.92 -1.58 -0.41
CA ASN A 431 8.88 -1.81 -1.40
C ASN A 431 7.54 -1.38 -0.81
N CYS A 432 6.91 -0.39 -1.44
CA CYS A 432 5.63 0.19 -1.02
C CYS A 432 4.62 0.11 -2.16
N HIS A 433 3.43 -0.37 -1.86
CA HIS A 433 2.38 -0.56 -2.85
C HIS A 433 1.13 0.26 -2.52
N SER A 434 0.38 0.64 -3.54
CA SER A 434 -0.83 1.45 -3.42
C SER A 434 -2.02 0.63 -2.90
N VAL A 435 -2.12 -0.62 -3.30
CA VAL A 435 -3.10 -1.60 -2.86
C VAL A 435 -2.37 -2.89 -2.47
N VAL A 436 -2.92 -3.67 -1.56
CA VAL A 436 -2.36 -4.99 -1.23
C VAL A 436 -2.79 -5.98 -2.32
N ASN A 437 -1.81 -6.49 -3.06
CA ASN A 437 -1.99 -7.51 -4.09
C ASN A 437 -0.74 -8.40 -4.14
N PRO A 438 -0.66 -9.48 -3.33
CA PRO A 438 0.55 -10.25 -3.18
C PRO A 438 1.15 -10.78 -4.49
N LEU A 439 0.31 -11.11 -5.48
CA LEU A 439 0.76 -11.60 -6.79
C LEU A 439 1.39 -10.49 -7.67
N ILE A 440 1.08 -9.23 -7.39
CA ILE A 440 1.71 -8.07 -8.04
C ILE A 440 2.86 -7.54 -7.18
N ASP A 441 2.66 -7.47 -5.87
CA ASP A 441 3.61 -6.90 -4.91
C ASP A 441 4.95 -7.65 -4.89
N VAL A 442 4.96 -8.93 -5.27
CA VAL A 442 6.19 -9.73 -5.34
C VAL A 442 6.94 -9.64 -6.68
N GLN A 443 6.40 -8.95 -7.68
CA GLN A 443 7.08 -8.78 -8.98
C GLN A 443 8.49 -8.16 -8.89
N PRO A 444 8.80 -7.22 -7.97
CA PRO A 444 10.16 -6.72 -7.78
C PRO A 444 11.19 -7.79 -7.37
N TYR A 445 10.72 -8.95 -6.93
CA TYR A 445 11.58 -10.07 -6.52
C TYR A 445 11.82 -11.08 -7.66
N LEU A 446 11.23 -10.91 -8.86
CA LEU A 446 11.44 -11.79 -10.01
C LEU A 446 12.80 -11.55 -10.66
N SER A 447 13.23 -12.47 -11.54
CA SER A 447 14.48 -12.39 -12.30
C SER A 447 14.66 -11.02 -12.98
N SER A 448 15.89 -10.54 -13.10
CA SER A 448 16.22 -9.22 -13.67
C SER A 448 15.87 -9.10 -15.16
N SER A 449 15.79 -10.21 -15.87
CA SER A 449 15.26 -10.27 -17.23
C SER A 449 13.77 -9.94 -17.33
N ILE A 450 13.01 -10.11 -16.26
CA ILE A 450 11.57 -9.86 -16.15
C ILE A 450 11.29 -8.55 -15.42
N SER A 451 11.83 -8.40 -14.21
CA SER A 451 11.60 -7.24 -13.36
C SER A 451 12.75 -6.24 -13.42
N LYS A 452 12.47 -5.03 -13.91
CA LYS A 452 13.42 -3.91 -13.89
C LYS A 452 13.66 -3.36 -12.47
N GLN A 453 12.89 -3.81 -11.48
CA GLN A 453 13.05 -3.47 -10.07
C GLN A 453 13.91 -4.48 -9.30
N ASN A 454 14.43 -5.52 -9.96
CA ASN A 454 15.45 -6.39 -9.41
C ASN A 454 16.83 -5.74 -9.61
N TYR A 455 17.21 -4.87 -8.70
CA TYR A 455 18.53 -4.21 -8.71
C TYR A 455 19.66 -5.12 -8.21
N GLY A 456 19.32 -6.25 -7.55
CA GLY A 456 20.26 -7.30 -7.14
C GLY A 456 20.87 -8.08 -8.31
N ASN A 457 20.31 -7.94 -9.52
CA ASN A 457 20.82 -8.52 -10.77
C ASN A 457 20.91 -10.05 -10.76
N TYR A 458 19.98 -10.74 -10.14
CA TYR A 458 19.92 -12.20 -10.18
C TYR A 458 18.93 -12.71 -11.26
N GLU A 459 19.18 -13.94 -11.71
CA GLU A 459 18.30 -14.72 -12.57
C GLU A 459 17.96 -16.03 -11.85
N ASP A 460 16.68 -16.36 -11.74
CA ASP A 460 16.20 -17.55 -11.05
C ASP A 460 14.97 -18.16 -11.75
N PRO A 461 15.20 -19.09 -12.71
CA PRO A 461 14.11 -19.76 -13.41
C PRO A 461 13.18 -20.55 -12.50
N LYS A 462 13.69 -21.07 -11.36
CA LYS A 462 12.88 -21.84 -10.41
C LYS A 462 11.89 -20.95 -9.66
N GLN A 463 12.35 -19.80 -9.25
CA GLN A 463 11.49 -18.77 -8.64
C GLN A 463 10.37 -18.35 -9.61
N GLN A 464 10.72 -18.13 -10.89
CA GLN A 464 9.76 -17.77 -11.92
C GLN A 464 8.71 -18.86 -12.11
N GLU A 465 9.11 -20.13 -12.19
CA GLU A 465 8.19 -21.27 -12.29
C GLU A 465 7.16 -21.30 -11.15
N ILE A 466 7.63 -21.04 -9.90
CA ILE A 466 6.75 -21.03 -8.72
C ILE A 466 5.76 -19.86 -8.82
N PHE A 467 6.25 -18.68 -9.20
CA PHE A 467 5.42 -17.48 -9.36
C PHE A 467 4.35 -17.68 -10.45
N ASP A 468 4.72 -18.18 -11.62
CA ASP A 468 3.79 -18.43 -12.72
C ASP A 468 2.68 -19.41 -12.32
N LYS A 469 3.02 -20.46 -11.57
CA LYS A 469 2.00 -21.37 -11.00
C LYS A 469 1.07 -20.64 -10.03
N ALA A 470 1.61 -19.79 -9.14
CA ALA A 470 0.80 -19.07 -8.18
C ALA A 470 -0.13 -18.04 -8.85
N LEU A 471 0.34 -17.39 -9.92
CA LEU A 471 -0.42 -16.39 -10.67
C LEU A 471 -1.63 -17.00 -11.38
N HIS A 472 -1.52 -18.25 -11.86
CA HIS A 472 -2.56 -18.98 -12.57
C HIS A 472 -3.42 -19.87 -11.64
N GLU A 473 -3.04 -20.02 -10.35
CA GLU A 473 -3.79 -20.83 -9.40
C GLU A 473 -5.03 -20.09 -8.89
N THR A 474 -6.17 -20.75 -8.91
CA THR A 474 -7.45 -20.19 -8.46
C THR A 474 -7.98 -20.82 -7.16
N ASP A 475 -7.44 -21.96 -6.74
CA ASP A 475 -7.72 -22.52 -5.41
C ASP A 475 -6.92 -21.75 -4.35
N PRO A 476 -7.58 -21.07 -3.39
CA PRO A 476 -6.88 -20.22 -2.43
C PRO A 476 -5.88 -20.99 -1.53
N ALA A 477 -6.16 -22.24 -1.21
CA ALA A 477 -5.26 -23.03 -0.36
C ALA A 477 -3.99 -23.45 -1.11
N GLN A 478 -4.12 -23.86 -2.36
CA GLN A 478 -2.99 -24.19 -3.22
C GLN A 478 -2.18 -22.93 -3.57
N GLN A 479 -2.86 -21.81 -3.86
CA GLN A 479 -2.21 -20.54 -4.12
C GLN A 479 -1.39 -20.07 -2.92
N LYS A 480 -1.94 -20.15 -1.69
CA LYS A 480 -1.22 -19.85 -0.45
C LYS A 480 0.04 -20.73 -0.29
N GLN A 481 -0.07 -22.00 -0.59
CA GLN A 481 1.08 -22.91 -0.52
C GLN A 481 2.17 -22.54 -1.53
N LEU A 482 1.80 -22.20 -2.77
CA LEU A 482 2.73 -21.74 -3.79
C LEU A 482 3.40 -20.43 -3.40
N MET A 483 2.64 -19.48 -2.85
CA MET A 483 3.18 -18.20 -2.36
C MET A 483 4.12 -18.40 -1.17
N PHE A 484 3.86 -19.35 -0.29
CA PHE A 484 4.82 -19.70 0.78
C PHE A 484 6.09 -20.34 0.21
N GLN A 485 5.99 -21.22 -0.79
CA GLN A 485 7.16 -21.79 -1.49
C GLN A 485 7.97 -20.68 -2.16
N PHE A 486 7.32 -19.72 -2.83
CA PHE A 486 7.96 -18.54 -3.42
C PHE A 486 8.71 -17.72 -2.35
N ALA A 487 8.04 -17.37 -1.26
CA ALA A 487 8.63 -16.61 -0.17
C ALA A 487 9.85 -17.32 0.44
N LYS A 488 9.75 -18.62 0.73
CA LYS A 488 10.85 -19.43 1.25
C LYS A 488 12.02 -19.53 0.28
N HIS A 489 11.74 -19.64 -1.01
CA HIS A 489 12.79 -19.69 -2.04
C HIS A 489 13.58 -18.38 -2.08
N VAL A 490 12.89 -17.24 -2.11
CA VAL A 490 13.50 -15.90 -2.13
C VAL A 490 14.27 -15.55 -0.86
N MET A 491 13.74 -15.92 0.31
CA MET A 491 14.22 -15.47 1.61
C MET A 491 15.22 -16.39 2.28
N ASP A 492 15.15 -17.71 2.00
CA ASP A 492 15.94 -18.74 2.65
C ASP A 492 16.84 -19.50 1.66
N ILE A 493 16.26 -20.20 0.67
CA ILE A 493 17.02 -21.12 -0.19
C ILE A 493 18.08 -20.35 -0.97
N GLU A 494 17.69 -19.30 -1.67
CA GLU A 494 18.58 -18.43 -2.43
C GLU A 494 18.97 -17.16 -1.67
N ALA A 495 18.17 -16.75 -0.69
CA ALA A 495 18.35 -15.51 0.07
C ALA A 495 18.63 -14.30 -0.85
N HIS A 496 17.84 -14.16 -1.92
CA HIS A 496 17.97 -13.06 -2.87
C HIS A 496 17.71 -11.72 -2.22
N LYS A 497 16.74 -11.67 -1.31
CA LYS A 497 16.35 -10.50 -0.53
C LYS A 497 16.30 -10.88 0.95
N LEU A 498 16.92 -10.07 1.80
CA LEU A 498 16.85 -10.24 3.24
C LEU A 498 15.73 -9.34 3.75
N VAL A 499 14.54 -9.91 3.91
CA VAL A 499 13.36 -9.16 4.35
C VAL A 499 13.55 -8.67 5.78
N LEU A 500 13.22 -7.40 6.00
CA LEU A 500 13.27 -6.70 7.27
C LEU A 500 11.84 -6.38 7.74
N PRO A 501 11.67 -5.80 8.94
CA PRO A 501 10.33 -5.50 9.46
C PRO A 501 9.51 -4.62 8.53
N TRP A 502 8.21 -4.92 8.43
CA TRP A 502 7.22 -4.13 7.76
C TRP A 502 6.93 -2.84 8.52
N TRP A 503 6.56 -1.82 7.77
CA TRP A 503 6.27 -0.50 8.31
C TRP A 503 4.89 -0.44 8.95
N TYR A 504 4.67 0.61 9.76
CA TYR A 504 3.37 0.98 10.23
C TYR A 504 3.19 2.49 10.19
N ARG A 505 1.93 2.92 10.15
CA ARG A 505 1.54 4.31 10.07
C ARG A 505 1.02 4.80 11.41
N ILE A 506 1.36 6.02 11.76
CA ILE A 506 0.82 6.75 12.90
C ILE A 506 0.37 8.10 12.36
N VAL A 507 -0.94 8.35 12.42
CA VAL A 507 -1.51 9.61 11.93
C VAL A 507 -2.19 10.33 13.08
N PRO A 508 -1.50 11.29 13.73
CA PRO A 508 -2.14 12.27 14.58
C PRO A 508 -2.86 13.32 13.73
N TYR A 509 -4.10 13.63 14.09
CA TYR A 509 -4.95 14.56 13.37
C TYR A 509 -5.90 15.29 14.31
N ARG A 510 -6.39 16.46 13.93
CA ARG A 510 -7.32 17.26 14.76
C ARG A 510 -8.60 16.47 15.00
N SER A 511 -9.05 16.38 16.26
CA SER A 511 -10.15 15.51 16.71
C SER A 511 -11.51 15.84 16.07
N TYR A 512 -11.66 17.03 15.51
CA TYR A 512 -12.85 17.45 14.76
C TYR A 512 -12.91 16.87 13.31
N VAL A 513 -11.85 16.25 12.80
CA VAL A 513 -11.90 15.52 11.51
C VAL A 513 -12.58 14.18 11.74
N LYS A 514 -13.68 13.97 11.06
CA LYS A 514 -14.54 12.80 11.19
C LYS A 514 -14.72 12.09 9.84
N GLY A 515 -15.23 10.87 9.85
CA GLY A 515 -15.51 10.09 8.63
C GLY A 515 -14.26 9.53 7.93
N TRP A 516 -13.05 9.81 8.44
CA TRP A 516 -11.81 9.23 7.93
C TRP A 516 -11.37 8.03 8.76
N LYS A 517 -10.96 6.96 8.06
CA LYS A 517 -10.35 5.78 8.67
C LYS A 517 -8.98 5.53 8.04
N ILE A 518 -7.98 5.26 8.89
CA ILE A 518 -6.64 4.90 8.43
C ILE A 518 -6.68 3.53 7.73
N SER A 519 -5.88 3.38 6.68
CA SER A 519 -5.74 2.14 5.91
C SER A 519 -4.30 1.64 5.91
N SER A 520 -4.07 0.44 5.41
CA SER A 520 -2.73 -0.10 5.17
C SER A 520 -1.93 0.66 4.10
N SER A 521 -2.57 1.57 3.36
CA SER A 521 -1.89 2.40 2.36
C SER A 521 -2.39 3.84 2.41
N HIS A 522 -1.47 4.80 2.45
CA HIS A 522 -1.83 6.23 2.41
C HIS A 522 -2.32 6.71 1.04
N TYR A 523 -2.33 5.86 0.05
CA TYR A 523 -2.87 6.16 -1.28
C TYR A 523 -4.38 5.93 -1.36
N LEU A 524 -4.92 5.04 -0.51
CA LEU A 524 -6.33 4.63 -0.56
C LEU A 524 -7.26 5.72 -0.01
N ASN A 525 -8.45 5.81 -0.58
CA ASN A 525 -9.55 6.65 -0.12
C ASN A 525 -9.19 8.14 0.05
N GLN A 526 -8.39 8.66 -0.89
CA GLN A 526 -7.97 10.06 -0.91
C GLN A 526 -8.93 10.97 -1.69
N ASP A 527 -10.12 10.49 -2.03
CA ASP A 527 -11.20 11.29 -2.65
C ASP A 527 -11.85 12.28 -1.68
N LEU A 528 -11.63 12.13 -0.37
CA LEU A 528 -12.12 12.96 0.73
C LEU A 528 -13.67 13.02 0.85
N ALA A 529 -14.42 12.23 0.10
CA ALA A 529 -15.87 12.36 0.00
C ALA A 529 -16.59 12.14 1.34
N ASN A 530 -16.12 11.15 2.14
CA ASN A 530 -16.71 10.77 3.42
C ASN A 530 -16.24 11.62 4.61
N ILE A 531 -15.25 12.50 4.41
CA ILE A 531 -14.70 13.32 5.49
C ILE A 531 -15.65 14.49 5.79
N TRP A 532 -15.84 14.78 7.07
CA TRP A 532 -16.57 15.94 7.55
C TRP A 532 -15.91 16.55 8.78
N LEU A 533 -16.27 17.78 9.12
CA LEU A 533 -15.69 18.55 10.21
C LEU A 533 -16.72 18.76 11.33
N ASP A 534 -16.39 18.31 12.53
CA ASP A 534 -17.19 18.51 13.73
C ASP A 534 -16.74 19.82 14.44
N LYS A 535 -17.03 20.94 13.76
CA LYS A 535 -16.76 22.31 14.25
C LYS A 535 -18.06 23.08 14.45
#